data_bd88167d6a465668acd299737891bd92
#
_entry.id   bd88167d6a465668acd299737891bd92
#
_cell.length_a   1.000
_cell.length_b   1.000
_cell.length_c   1.000
_cell.angle_alpha   90.00
_cell.angle_beta   90.00
_cell.angle_gamma   90.00
#
_symmetry.space_group_name_H-M   'P 1'
#
loop_
_entity.id
_entity.type
_entity.pdbx_description
1 polymer ?
#
loop_
_entity_poly.entity_id
_entity_poly.type
_entity_poly.pdbx_seq_one_letter_code
_entity_poly.pdbx_strand_id
1 'polypeptide(L)'
;MTEHDITLTVNGTEHELTVESRTLLVHALRDELGYTGSNVGCETSLCGACTVHMDGDAVKSCTVLAVQADGSEVDTVEGLAEDGEFHPIQTGFQQEHGLQCGYCTPGMMMAATDLLAENPDPSREEIREGLEGNLCRCTGYQNIVNAVENAADAMGSGAVADGGCRTSGSAALPGSRSDSGSDEVRWPTDGDRGHGDDASGGDEP
;
A
#
# COMPACT_ATOMS: atom_id res chain seq x y z
N MET A 1 -25.10 0.77 -25.99
CA MET A 1 -24.11 -0.03 -25.25
C MET A 1 -24.92 -0.95 -24.38
N THR A 2 -24.44 -2.16 -24.09
CA THR A 2 -25.22 -3.10 -23.28
C THR A 2 -24.98 -2.74 -21.80
N GLU A 3 -26.08 -2.51 -21.07
CA GLU A 3 -26.09 -2.27 -19.63
C GLU A 3 -26.37 -3.60 -18.92
N HIS A 4 -25.83 -3.75 -17.72
CA HIS A 4 -25.97 -4.92 -16.87
C HIS A 4 -26.29 -4.46 -15.45
N ASP A 5 -27.28 -5.08 -14.84
CA ASP A 5 -27.53 -4.92 -13.42
C ASP A 5 -26.63 -5.92 -12.68
N ILE A 6 -25.86 -5.41 -11.71
CA ILE A 6 -24.93 -6.16 -10.88
C ILE A 6 -25.16 -5.84 -9.40
N THR A 7 -24.78 -6.76 -8.55
CA THR A 7 -24.79 -6.59 -7.10
C THR A 7 -23.37 -6.74 -6.57
N LEU A 8 -22.89 -5.76 -5.80
CA LEU A 8 -21.59 -5.79 -5.12
C LEU A 8 -21.79 -5.60 -3.62
N THR A 9 -21.05 -6.35 -2.81
CA THR A 9 -20.91 -6.03 -1.39
C THR A 9 -19.61 -5.27 -1.20
N VAL A 10 -19.67 -3.98 -0.83
CA VAL A 10 -18.48 -3.16 -0.65
C VAL A 10 -18.36 -2.76 0.82
N ASN A 11 -17.25 -3.13 1.46
CA ASN A 11 -17.00 -2.92 2.90
C ASN A 11 -18.20 -3.37 3.76
N GLY A 12 -18.74 -4.56 3.46
CA GLY A 12 -19.88 -5.16 4.15
C GLY A 12 -21.25 -4.55 3.81
N THR A 13 -21.34 -3.59 2.89
CA THR A 13 -22.59 -2.98 2.44
C THR A 13 -22.95 -3.44 1.04
N GLU A 14 -24.17 -3.98 0.86
CA GLU A 14 -24.68 -4.41 -0.44
C GLU A 14 -25.13 -3.20 -1.30
N HIS A 15 -24.74 -3.20 -2.56
CA HIS A 15 -25.07 -2.16 -3.55
C HIS A 15 -25.58 -2.81 -4.84
N GLU A 16 -26.68 -2.30 -5.37
CA GLU A 16 -27.19 -2.63 -6.69
C GLU A 16 -26.79 -1.52 -7.69
N LEU A 17 -26.20 -1.90 -8.81
CA LEU A 17 -25.68 -0.97 -9.83
C LEU A 17 -26.11 -1.40 -11.22
N THR A 18 -26.37 -0.43 -12.09
CA THR A 18 -26.48 -0.65 -13.53
C THR A 18 -25.23 -0.10 -14.21
N VAL A 19 -24.42 -0.97 -14.82
CA VAL A 19 -23.12 -0.60 -15.40
C VAL A 19 -23.03 -1.00 -16.88
N GLU A 20 -22.24 -0.26 -17.66
CA GLU A 20 -21.89 -0.70 -19.01
C GLU A 20 -20.95 -1.89 -18.97
N SER A 21 -21.00 -2.80 -19.98
CA SER A 21 -20.14 -4.00 -20.05
C SER A 21 -18.63 -3.71 -19.93
N ARG A 22 -18.18 -2.49 -20.24
CA ARG A 22 -16.78 -2.07 -20.24
C ARG A 22 -16.36 -1.29 -18.97
N THR A 23 -17.28 -1.05 -18.06
CA THR A 23 -16.99 -0.30 -16.83
C THR A 23 -15.99 -1.06 -15.98
N LEU A 24 -14.88 -0.41 -15.64
CA LEU A 24 -13.87 -0.99 -14.75
C LEU A 24 -14.37 -0.93 -13.31
N LEU A 25 -13.99 -1.93 -12.50
CA LEU A 25 -14.37 -1.98 -11.09
C LEU A 25 -13.95 -0.71 -10.34
N VAL A 26 -12.76 -0.18 -10.60
CA VAL A 26 -12.29 1.07 -9.97
C VAL A 26 -13.21 2.25 -10.24
N HIS A 27 -13.79 2.36 -11.45
CA HIS A 27 -14.74 3.44 -11.78
C HIS A 27 -16.10 3.20 -11.15
N ALA A 28 -16.59 1.97 -11.12
CA ALA A 28 -17.82 1.63 -10.37
C ALA A 28 -17.70 2.00 -8.89
N LEU A 29 -16.58 1.66 -8.25
CA LEU A 29 -16.32 2.01 -6.85
C LEU A 29 -16.25 3.51 -6.62
N ARG A 30 -15.51 4.25 -7.46
CA ARG A 30 -15.25 5.67 -7.25
C ARG A 30 -16.38 6.59 -7.69
N ASP A 31 -16.89 6.34 -8.91
CA ASP A 31 -17.75 7.31 -9.61
C ASP A 31 -19.23 7.01 -9.35
N GLU A 32 -19.62 5.74 -9.20
CA GLU A 32 -21.00 5.34 -8.93
C GLU A 32 -21.28 5.20 -7.42
N LEU A 33 -20.35 4.56 -6.68
CA LEU A 33 -20.55 4.28 -5.25
C LEU A 33 -19.89 5.30 -4.31
N GLY A 34 -18.96 6.13 -4.79
CA GLY A 34 -18.32 7.18 -4.00
C GLY A 34 -17.16 6.69 -3.11
N TYR A 35 -16.70 5.44 -3.24
CA TYR A 35 -15.51 4.94 -2.54
C TYR A 35 -14.24 5.46 -3.24
N THR A 36 -13.82 6.66 -2.90
CA THR A 36 -12.74 7.39 -3.57
C THR A 36 -11.34 7.07 -3.07
N GLY A 37 -11.20 6.22 -2.05
CA GLY A 37 -9.91 5.79 -1.50
C GLY A 37 -9.05 5.02 -2.50
N SER A 38 -9.65 4.20 -3.36
CA SER A 38 -8.92 3.52 -4.43
C SER A 38 -8.55 4.50 -5.54
N ASN A 39 -7.25 4.81 -5.71
CA ASN A 39 -6.77 5.81 -6.67
C ASN A 39 -6.50 5.22 -8.07
N VAL A 40 -6.69 6.03 -9.12
CA VAL A 40 -6.47 5.63 -10.51
C VAL A 40 -5.17 6.25 -11.02
N GLY A 41 -4.06 5.47 -11.05
CA GLY A 41 -2.76 5.97 -11.49
C GLY A 41 -2.39 5.63 -12.94
N CYS A 42 -2.60 4.39 -13.38
CA CYS A 42 -2.13 3.95 -14.71
C CYS A 42 -3.19 3.26 -15.58
N GLU A 43 -4.23 2.68 -14.98
CA GLU A 43 -5.24 1.84 -15.65
C GLU A 43 -4.65 0.66 -16.47
N THR A 44 -3.47 0.19 -16.09
CA THR A 44 -2.74 -0.88 -16.79
C THR A 44 -2.17 -1.94 -15.86
N SER A 45 -2.68 -2.05 -14.63
CA SER A 45 -2.22 -2.98 -13.59
C SER A 45 -0.78 -2.78 -13.09
N LEU A 46 -0.06 -1.73 -13.54
CA LEU A 46 1.37 -1.56 -13.23
C LEU A 46 1.63 -0.85 -11.91
N CYS A 47 0.82 0.18 -11.56
CA CYS A 47 1.18 1.06 -10.45
C CYS A 47 0.64 0.63 -9.08
N GLY A 48 -0.39 -0.19 -9.01
CA GLY A 48 -0.98 -0.69 -7.78
C GLY A 48 -1.80 0.31 -6.94
N ALA A 49 -1.97 1.57 -7.40
CA ALA A 49 -2.73 2.58 -6.65
C ALA A 49 -4.22 2.21 -6.46
N CYS A 50 -4.74 1.35 -7.33
CA CYS A 50 -6.12 0.88 -7.32
C CYS A 50 -6.30 -0.50 -6.67
N THR A 51 -5.34 -0.99 -5.89
CA THR A 51 -5.44 -2.28 -5.21
C THR A 51 -6.61 -2.26 -4.21
N VAL A 52 -7.46 -3.26 -4.29
CA VAL A 52 -8.57 -3.57 -3.39
C VAL A 52 -8.52 -5.07 -3.08
N HIS A 53 -9.24 -5.55 -2.07
CA HIS A 53 -9.48 -6.99 -1.93
C HIS A 53 -10.80 -7.32 -2.65
N MET A 54 -10.84 -8.42 -3.34
CA MET A 54 -12.05 -9.00 -3.94
C MET A 54 -12.10 -10.47 -3.56
N ASP A 55 -13.14 -10.84 -2.84
CA ASP A 55 -13.32 -12.18 -2.29
C ASP A 55 -12.13 -12.66 -1.43
N GLY A 56 -11.44 -11.72 -0.78
CA GLY A 56 -10.28 -11.93 0.09
C GLY A 56 -8.92 -11.77 -0.57
N ASP A 57 -8.82 -11.72 -1.89
CA ASP A 57 -7.55 -11.61 -2.63
C ASP A 57 -7.26 -10.17 -3.08
N ALA A 58 -5.99 -9.74 -3.03
CA ALA A 58 -5.60 -8.42 -3.51
C ALA A 58 -5.61 -8.35 -5.04
N VAL A 59 -6.45 -7.49 -5.61
CA VAL A 59 -6.60 -7.30 -7.07
C VAL A 59 -6.38 -5.85 -7.47
N LYS A 60 -5.95 -5.62 -8.73
CA LYS A 60 -5.87 -4.30 -9.33
C LYS A 60 -7.22 -3.95 -9.98
N SER A 61 -8.07 -3.22 -9.27
CA SER A 61 -9.45 -2.94 -9.71
C SER A 61 -9.55 -2.21 -11.07
N CYS A 62 -8.46 -1.62 -11.57
CA CYS A 62 -8.38 -1.05 -12.92
C CYS A 62 -8.28 -2.08 -14.05
N THR A 63 -8.17 -3.37 -13.76
CA THR A 63 -8.12 -4.46 -14.76
C THR A 63 -9.22 -5.50 -14.57
N VAL A 64 -10.13 -5.24 -13.63
CA VAL A 64 -11.35 -6.02 -13.40
C VAL A 64 -12.52 -5.23 -14.01
N LEU A 65 -13.36 -5.86 -14.79
CA LEU A 65 -14.62 -5.27 -15.22
C LEU A 65 -15.66 -5.36 -14.10
N ALA A 66 -16.45 -4.31 -13.89
CA ALA A 66 -17.48 -4.30 -12.88
C ALA A 66 -18.45 -5.49 -13.01
N VAL A 67 -18.78 -5.87 -14.24
CA VAL A 67 -19.63 -7.05 -14.53
C VAL A 67 -18.99 -8.39 -14.14
N GLN A 68 -17.66 -8.45 -13.96
CA GLN A 68 -16.97 -9.66 -13.49
C GLN A 68 -17.02 -9.79 -11.97
N ALA A 69 -17.22 -8.67 -11.28
CA ALA A 69 -17.32 -8.62 -9.82
C ALA A 69 -18.77 -8.78 -9.33
N ASP A 70 -19.73 -9.09 -10.21
CA ASP A 70 -21.12 -9.33 -9.82
C ASP A 70 -21.20 -10.47 -8.79
N GLY A 71 -21.81 -10.18 -7.63
CA GLY A 71 -21.93 -11.10 -6.50
C GLY A 71 -20.69 -11.18 -5.60
N SER A 72 -19.61 -10.45 -5.90
CA SER A 72 -18.38 -10.48 -5.10
C SER A 72 -18.43 -9.55 -3.90
N GLU A 73 -17.61 -9.86 -2.89
CA GLU A 73 -17.27 -8.98 -1.77
C GLU A 73 -16.01 -8.19 -2.09
N VAL A 74 -16.07 -6.86 -1.95
CA VAL A 74 -14.96 -5.96 -2.25
C VAL A 74 -14.64 -5.12 -1.03
N ASP A 75 -13.39 -5.22 -0.53
CA ASP A 75 -12.92 -4.36 0.53
C ASP A 75 -11.97 -3.30 -0.03
N THR A 76 -12.20 -2.06 0.38
CA THR A 76 -11.37 -0.91 0.06
C THR A 76 -10.68 -0.39 1.32
N VAL A 77 -9.73 0.54 1.15
CA VAL A 77 -9.02 1.16 2.29
C VAL A 77 -9.95 1.81 3.31
N GLU A 78 -11.14 2.26 2.88
CA GLU A 78 -12.17 2.84 3.74
C GLU A 78 -12.75 1.81 4.72
N GLY A 79 -12.76 0.53 4.34
CA GLY A 79 -13.25 -0.58 5.17
C GLY A 79 -12.24 -1.09 6.19
N LEU A 80 -10.97 -0.67 6.14
CA LEU A 80 -9.94 -1.16 7.07
C LEU A 80 -10.13 -0.68 8.51
N ALA A 81 -10.73 0.51 8.70
CA ALA A 81 -10.99 1.06 10.02
C ALA A 81 -12.30 0.49 10.57
N GLU A 82 -12.29 -0.04 11.79
CA GLU A 82 -13.45 -0.58 12.48
C GLU A 82 -13.79 0.27 13.71
N ASP A 83 -15.06 0.56 13.95
CA ASP A 83 -15.55 1.30 15.14
C ASP A 83 -14.83 2.62 15.43
N GLY A 84 -14.24 3.25 14.41
CA GLY A 84 -13.46 4.50 14.53
C GLY A 84 -12.00 4.30 14.95
N GLU A 85 -11.56 3.07 15.12
CA GLU A 85 -10.17 2.72 15.39
C GLU A 85 -9.43 2.39 14.09
N PHE A 86 -8.22 2.91 13.94
CA PHE A 86 -7.40 2.62 12.77
C PHE A 86 -6.89 1.17 12.80
N HIS A 87 -6.93 0.53 11.64
CA HIS A 87 -6.26 -0.74 11.45
C HIS A 87 -4.75 -0.61 11.73
N PRO A 88 -4.06 -1.65 12.28
CA PRO A 88 -2.62 -1.61 12.54
C PRO A 88 -1.78 -1.11 11.37
N ILE A 89 -2.13 -1.47 10.13
CA ILE A 89 -1.43 -0.98 8.93
C ILE A 89 -1.57 0.55 8.76
N GLN A 90 -2.74 1.12 9.01
CA GLN A 90 -2.97 2.57 8.93
C GLN A 90 -2.15 3.30 10.02
N THR A 91 -2.13 2.73 11.22
CA THR A 91 -1.33 3.22 12.35
C THR A 91 0.17 3.16 12.05
N GLY A 92 0.66 2.05 11.50
CA GLY A 92 2.06 1.88 11.09
C GLY A 92 2.47 2.92 10.04
N PHE A 93 1.67 3.13 9.01
CA PHE A 93 1.94 4.17 7.99
C PHE A 93 1.98 5.57 8.56
N GLN A 94 1.14 5.88 9.55
CA GLN A 94 1.16 7.17 10.24
C GLN A 94 2.40 7.34 11.11
N GLN A 95 2.75 6.35 11.91
CA GLN A 95 3.86 6.41 12.88
C GLN A 95 5.22 6.42 12.20
N GLU A 96 5.41 5.58 11.19
CA GLU A 96 6.67 5.43 10.46
C GLU A 96 6.80 6.41 9.28
N HIS A 97 5.85 7.34 9.10
CA HIS A 97 5.82 8.27 7.97
C HIS A 97 5.90 7.54 6.62
N GLY A 98 5.17 6.43 6.47
CA GLY A 98 5.15 5.58 5.28
C GLY A 98 4.52 6.24 4.04
N LEU A 99 4.26 7.54 4.08
CA LEU A 99 3.63 8.30 3.01
C LEU A 99 4.22 9.71 2.88
N GLN A 100 4.14 10.30 1.68
CA GLN A 100 4.41 11.72 1.43
C GLN A 100 3.23 12.35 0.69
N CYS A 101 3.11 12.17 -0.63
CA CYS A 101 1.96 12.71 -1.36
C CYS A 101 0.65 11.95 -1.07
N GLY A 102 0.71 10.73 -0.56
CA GLY A 102 -0.46 9.93 -0.19
C GLY A 102 -1.12 9.17 -1.33
N TYR A 103 -0.73 9.39 -2.59
CA TYR A 103 -1.45 8.83 -3.75
C TYR A 103 -1.37 7.31 -3.86
N CYS A 104 -0.23 6.70 -3.57
CA CYS A 104 -0.07 5.25 -3.57
C CYS A 104 -0.56 4.59 -2.27
N THR A 105 -0.74 5.37 -1.22
CA THR A 105 -0.93 4.87 0.15
C THR A 105 -2.12 3.92 0.30
N PRO A 106 -3.32 4.21 -0.23
CA PRO A 106 -4.46 3.29 -0.13
C PRO A 106 -4.16 1.91 -0.72
N GLY A 107 -3.70 1.88 -1.96
CA GLY A 107 -3.36 0.62 -2.62
C GLY A 107 -2.17 -0.11 -1.98
N MET A 108 -1.22 0.64 -1.40
CA MET A 108 -0.09 0.07 -0.67
C MET A 108 -0.54 -0.58 0.65
N MET A 109 -1.48 0.04 1.36
CA MET A 109 -2.07 -0.52 2.58
C MET A 109 -2.85 -1.81 2.28
N MET A 110 -3.64 -1.84 1.21
CA MET A 110 -4.38 -3.04 0.80
C MET A 110 -3.43 -4.19 0.44
N ALA A 111 -2.36 -3.91 -0.34
CA ALA A 111 -1.35 -4.92 -0.67
C ALA A 111 -0.58 -5.41 0.57
N ALA A 112 -0.27 -4.51 1.51
CA ALA A 112 0.40 -4.89 2.75
C ALA A 112 -0.50 -5.71 3.67
N THR A 113 -1.80 -5.44 3.70
CA THR A 113 -2.77 -6.22 4.50
C THR A 113 -2.90 -7.65 3.96
N ASP A 114 -2.93 -7.82 2.63
CA ASP A 114 -2.92 -9.12 1.96
C ASP A 114 -1.64 -9.92 2.30
N LEU A 115 -0.48 -9.28 2.17
CA LEU A 115 0.81 -9.88 2.57
C LEU A 115 0.80 -10.35 4.03
N LEU A 116 0.29 -9.52 4.96
CA LEU A 116 0.27 -9.86 6.38
C LEU A 116 -0.76 -10.96 6.72
N ALA A 117 -1.80 -11.10 5.92
CA ALA A 117 -2.75 -12.21 6.03
C ALA A 117 -2.10 -13.55 5.62
N GLU A 118 -1.26 -13.55 4.59
CA GLU A 118 -0.52 -14.73 4.13
C GLU A 118 0.69 -15.04 5.02
N ASN A 119 1.46 -14.01 5.40
CA ASN A 119 2.66 -14.12 6.23
C ASN A 119 2.62 -13.09 7.37
N PRO A 120 2.21 -13.48 8.58
CA PRO A 120 2.06 -12.56 9.72
C PRO A 120 3.37 -12.02 10.31
N ASP A 121 4.53 -12.61 9.99
CA ASP A 121 5.85 -12.19 10.49
C ASP A 121 6.86 -12.14 9.33
N PRO A 122 6.65 -11.25 8.35
CA PRO A 122 7.48 -11.18 7.17
C PRO A 122 8.83 -10.54 7.47
N SER A 123 9.89 -11.06 6.89
CA SER A 123 11.19 -10.38 6.85
C SER A 123 11.09 -9.12 5.97
N ARG A 124 12.04 -8.18 6.16
CA ARG A 124 12.11 -6.96 5.34
C ARG A 124 12.21 -7.23 3.84
N GLU A 125 12.83 -8.33 3.46
CA GLU A 125 12.94 -8.74 2.05
C GLU A 125 11.59 -9.21 1.52
N GLU A 126 10.89 -10.07 2.25
CA GLU A 126 9.53 -10.52 1.90
C GLU A 126 8.53 -9.35 1.82
N ILE A 127 8.68 -8.34 2.69
CA ILE A 127 7.87 -7.11 2.59
C ILE A 127 8.17 -6.38 1.26
N ARG A 128 9.43 -6.25 0.86
CA ARG A 128 9.79 -5.61 -0.40
C ARG A 128 9.24 -6.36 -1.61
N GLU A 129 9.39 -7.68 -1.61
CA GLU A 129 8.87 -8.57 -2.66
C GLU A 129 7.34 -8.50 -2.73
N GLY A 130 6.64 -8.58 -1.60
CA GLY A 130 5.18 -8.50 -1.54
C GLY A 130 4.62 -7.15 -2.01
N LEU A 131 5.41 -6.08 -1.92
CA LEU A 131 5.02 -4.74 -2.37
C LEU A 131 5.47 -4.38 -3.80
N GLU A 132 6.15 -5.26 -4.53
CA GLU A 132 6.67 -4.96 -5.89
C GLU A 132 5.59 -4.52 -6.88
N GLY A 133 4.35 -4.99 -6.71
CA GLY A 133 3.20 -4.60 -7.52
C GLY A 133 2.64 -3.20 -7.22
N ASN A 134 3.23 -2.44 -6.29
CA ASN A 134 2.72 -1.15 -5.81
C ASN A 134 3.81 -0.07 -5.84
N LEU A 135 3.67 0.91 -6.75
CA LEU A 135 4.69 1.93 -6.98
C LEU A 135 4.52 3.15 -6.07
N CYS A 136 5.60 3.53 -5.40
CA CYS A 136 5.73 4.81 -4.71
C CYS A 136 6.88 5.62 -5.29
N ARG A 137 6.63 6.87 -5.74
CA ARG A 137 7.67 7.75 -6.31
C ARG A 137 8.31 8.67 -5.28
N CYS A 138 7.77 8.72 -4.07
CA CYS A 138 8.13 9.74 -3.09
C CYS A 138 9.09 9.25 -2.00
N THR A 139 8.79 8.09 -1.38
CA THR A 139 9.38 7.67 -0.09
C THR A 139 10.69 6.91 -0.20
N GLY A 140 11.01 6.32 -1.35
CA GLY A 140 12.10 5.36 -1.49
C GLY A 140 11.84 4.04 -0.76
N TYR A 141 10.59 3.78 -0.35
CA TYR A 141 10.07 2.55 0.29
C TYR A 141 10.56 2.27 1.72
N GLN A 142 11.65 2.86 2.18
CA GLN A 142 12.23 2.55 3.50
C GLN A 142 11.18 2.68 4.64
N ASN A 143 10.48 3.81 4.69
CA ASN A 143 9.46 4.04 5.70
C ASN A 143 8.19 3.19 5.49
N ILE A 144 7.89 2.82 4.24
CA ILE A 144 6.80 1.90 3.95
C ILE A 144 7.11 0.51 4.52
N VAL A 145 8.34 0.01 4.31
CA VAL A 145 8.77 -1.28 4.90
C VAL A 145 8.72 -1.22 6.43
N ASN A 146 9.20 -0.14 7.04
CA ASN A 146 9.09 0.03 8.50
C ASN A 146 7.62 0.04 8.97
N ALA A 147 6.72 0.68 8.20
CA ALA A 147 5.29 0.73 8.54
C ALA A 147 4.64 -0.66 8.52
N VAL A 148 5.01 -1.51 7.57
CA VAL A 148 4.51 -2.89 7.49
C VAL A 148 5.07 -3.75 8.62
N GLU A 149 6.38 -3.63 8.96
CA GLU A 149 6.96 -4.29 10.14
C GLU A 149 6.26 -3.87 11.44
N ASN A 150 6.03 -2.56 11.62
CA ASN A 150 5.32 -2.04 12.78
C ASN A 150 3.89 -2.64 12.89
N ALA A 151 3.18 -2.73 11.76
CA ALA A 151 1.85 -3.32 11.72
C ALA A 151 1.88 -4.82 12.04
N ALA A 152 2.84 -5.58 11.50
CA ALA A 152 3.04 -7.00 11.80
C ALA A 152 3.28 -7.23 13.30
N ASP A 153 4.19 -6.45 13.90
CA ASP A 153 4.48 -6.50 15.35
C ASP A 153 3.21 -6.20 16.19
N ALA A 154 2.39 -5.22 15.77
CA ALA A 154 1.15 -4.87 16.45
C ALA A 154 0.08 -5.96 16.35
N MET A 155 -0.07 -6.58 15.18
CA MET A 155 -1.01 -7.69 14.93
C MET A 155 -0.56 -8.96 15.66
N GLY A 156 0.75 -9.28 15.65
CA GLY A 156 1.33 -10.43 16.35
C GLY A 156 1.22 -10.33 17.87
N SER A 157 1.35 -9.13 18.43
CA SER A 157 1.18 -8.90 19.88
C SER A 157 -0.27 -9.01 20.35
N GLY A 158 -1.24 -8.80 19.46
CA GLY A 158 -2.67 -8.99 19.73
C GLY A 158 -3.10 -10.46 19.82
N ALA A 159 -2.38 -11.38 19.15
CA ALA A 159 -2.70 -12.81 19.16
C ALA A 159 -2.34 -13.54 20.49
N VAL A 160 -1.63 -12.87 21.43
CA VAL A 160 -1.23 -13.44 22.74
C VAL A 160 -2.18 -13.01 23.88
N ALA A 161 -3.23 -12.23 23.58
CA ALA A 161 -4.21 -11.80 24.58
C ALA A 161 -5.42 -12.72 24.65
N ASP A 162 -5.18 -13.99 25.03
CA ASP A 162 -6.25 -14.83 25.56
C ASP A 162 -6.40 -14.51 27.06
N GLY A 163 -7.51 -13.90 27.41
CA GLY A 163 -8.06 -13.87 28.76
C GLY A 163 -7.39 -12.96 29.80
N GLY A 164 -7.63 -11.65 29.79
CA GLY A 164 -7.32 -10.83 30.96
C GLY A 164 -7.65 -9.34 30.75
N CYS A 165 -8.76 -8.90 31.33
CA CYS A 165 -9.11 -7.49 31.54
C CYS A 165 -7.88 -6.71 32.04
N ARG A 166 -7.34 -5.77 31.24
CA ARG A 166 -6.34 -4.79 31.71
C ARG A 166 -6.92 -3.40 31.62
N THR A 167 -7.07 -2.87 32.80
CA THR A 167 -7.32 -1.47 33.13
C THR A 167 -6.26 -0.56 32.53
N SER A 168 -6.71 0.61 32.06
CA SER A 168 -5.95 1.76 31.59
C SER A 168 -4.57 1.95 32.25
N GLY A 169 -3.51 1.79 31.47
CA GLY A 169 -2.16 2.18 31.80
C GLY A 169 -1.51 2.80 30.57
N SER A 170 -1.07 4.05 30.71
CA SER A 170 -0.29 4.82 29.75
C SER A 170 0.76 3.95 29.04
N ALA A 171 0.59 3.68 27.75
CA ALA A 171 1.56 2.99 26.93
C ALA A 171 2.73 3.95 26.64
N ALA A 172 3.87 3.68 27.28
CA ALA A 172 5.14 4.24 26.84
C ALA A 172 5.45 3.63 25.45
N LEU A 173 5.79 4.48 24.49
CA LEU A 173 6.24 4.11 23.15
C LEU A 173 7.38 3.08 23.26
N PRO A 174 7.35 1.93 22.56
CA PRO A 174 8.50 1.04 22.48
C PRO A 174 9.63 1.79 21.78
N GLY A 175 10.80 1.81 22.44
CA GLY A 175 11.98 2.48 21.93
C GLY A 175 12.40 1.92 20.57
N SER A 176 12.76 2.82 19.66
CA SER A 176 13.40 2.51 18.39
C SER A 176 14.46 1.44 18.55
N ARG A 177 14.37 0.35 17.77
CA ARG A 177 15.46 -0.63 17.66
C ARG A 177 16.71 0.14 17.20
N SER A 178 17.73 0.18 18.03
CA SER A 178 19.04 0.70 17.66
C SER A 178 19.69 -0.31 16.72
N ASP A 179 19.63 -0.03 15.44
CA ASP A 179 20.42 -0.73 14.44
C ASP A 179 21.90 -0.33 14.64
N SER A 180 22.68 -1.20 15.29
CA SER A 180 24.11 -1.01 15.48
C SER A 180 24.90 -1.74 14.38
N GLY A 181 24.57 -1.44 13.13
CA GLY A 181 25.32 -1.84 11.95
C GLY A 181 25.74 -0.57 11.19
N SER A 182 26.90 -0.01 11.59
CA SER A 182 27.48 1.12 10.87
C SER A 182 28.18 0.64 9.60
N ASP A 183 27.41 0.46 8.53
CA ASP A 183 27.96 0.56 7.18
C ASP A 183 27.87 2.04 6.78
N GLU A 184 28.95 2.78 7.04
CA GLU A 184 29.12 4.14 6.57
C GLU A 184 29.14 4.13 5.03
N VAL A 185 27.99 4.43 4.43
CA VAL A 185 27.93 4.83 3.02
C VAL A 185 28.61 6.17 2.89
N ARG A 186 29.91 6.15 2.59
CA ARG A 186 30.71 7.34 2.29
C ARG A 186 30.33 7.88 0.91
N TRP A 187 29.62 8.98 0.89
CA TRP A 187 29.38 9.74 -0.33
C TRP A 187 30.68 10.39 -0.79
N PRO A 188 31.04 10.34 -2.10
CA PRO A 188 32.22 11.04 -2.61
C PRO A 188 32.05 12.55 -2.41
N THR A 189 33.04 13.16 -1.79
CA THR A 189 33.12 14.60 -1.62
C THR A 189 33.54 15.25 -2.94
N ASP A 190 33.15 16.52 -3.17
CA ASP A 190 33.42 17.30 -4.41
C ASP A 190 34.90 17.44 -4.78
N GLY A 191 35.83 16.90 -3.99
CA GLY A 191 37.29 16.93 -4.23
C GLY A 191 37.84 15.84 -5.15
N ASP A 192 37.04 14.77 -5.44
CA ASP A 192 37.51 13.62 -6.25
C ASP A 192 37.21 13.73 -7.76
N ARG A 193 36.67 14.87 -8.21
CA ARG A 193 36.53 15.14 -9.65
C ARG A 193 37.84 15.71 -10.21
N GLY A 194 38.71 14.81 -10.63
CA GLY A 194 39.90 15.20 -11.38
C GLY A 194 39.53 16.00 -12.62
N HIS A 195 40.07 17.22 -12.71
CA HIS A 195 40.13 18.00 -13.94
C HIS A 195 40.91 17.18 -14.97
N GLY A 196 40.24 16.64 -15.95
CA GLY A 196 40.85 16.14 -17.18
C GLY A 196 41.08 17.34 -18.09
N ASP A 197 42.32 17.85 -18.09
CA ASP A 197 42.81 18.76 -19.12
C ASP A 197 42.88 18.00 -20.45
N ASP A 198 42.04 18.35 -21.39
CA ASP A 198 42.23 17.98 -22.79
C ASP A 198 42.71 19.17 -23.58
N ALA A 199 44.00 19.10 -23.85
CA ALA A 199 44.73 20.00 -24.74
C ALA A 199 44.62 19.52 -26.19
N SER A 200 44.10 20.40 -27.03
CA SER A 200 44.64 20.81 -28.33
C SER A 200 45.13 19.80 -29.36
N GLY A 201 44.74 20.04 -30.61
CA GLY A 201 45.42 19.72 -31.86
C GLY A 201 44.37 19.41 -32.94
N GLY A 202 43.99 20.21 -33.86
CA GLY A 202 44.79 20.95 -34.86
C GLY A 202 45.04 20.03 -36.05
N ASP A 203 44.28 20.22 -37.13
CA ASP A 203 44.76 20.52 -38.49
C ASP A 203 43.72 20.16 -39.56
N GLU A 204 43.43 21.23 -40.35
CA GLU A 204 42.88 21.13 -41.71
C GLU A 204 43.96 20.57 -42.69
N PRO A 205 43.61 20.23 -43.94
CA PRO A 205 42.91 21.10 -44.91
C PRO A 205 41.60 20.60 -45.50
#